data_d097c5350d824f1b07b310ad24372b9b
#
_entry.id   d097c5350d824f1b07b310ad24372b9b
#
_cell.length_a   1.000
_cell.length_b   1.000
_cell.length_c   1.000
_cell.angle_alpha   90.00
_cell.angle_beta   90.00
_cell.angle_gamma   90.00
#
_symmetry.space_group_name_H-M   'P 1'
#
loop_
_entity.id
_entity.type
_entity.pdbx_description
1 polymer ?
#
loop_
_entity_poly.entity_id
_entity_poly.type
_entity_poly.pdbx_seq_one_letter_code
_entity_poly.pdbx_strand_id
1 'polypeptide(L)'
;MVEKITSSSDIFNLGLDLSKKNLVITKDSQSAVQFANFLNHPNALILDNSELLPYDFFSMAPITRARRISTLSAYLKEREITLISSIATLLSPVPKPIHISPLNNLSVGDPFDPESVINEIILNGYTREDFVSLPGHYALRGSVMDIFLTSGT
;
A
#
# COMPACT_ATOMS: atom_id res chain seq x y z
N MET A 1 -6.91 10.42 -20.29
CA MET A 1 -6.35 9.88 -21.56
C MET A 1 -5.80 8.50 -21.21
N VAL A 2 -6.18 7.48 -21.97
CA VAL A 2 -5.68 6.12 -21.76
C VAL A 2 -4.72 5.82 -22.91
N GLU A 3 -3.44 5.64 -22.59
CA GLU A 3 -2.42 5.26 -23.57
C GLU A 3 -2.06 3.78 -23.42
N LYS A 4 -2.00 3.07 -24.53
CA LYS A 4 -1.63 1.66 -24.56
C LYS A 4 -0.17 1.53 -24.93
N ILE A 5 0.61 0.90 -24.03
CA ILE A 5 2.01 0.58 -24.26
C ILE A 5 2.10 -0.85 -24.76
N THR A 6 2.75 -1.05 -25.89
CA THR A 6 2.90 -2.35 -26.54
C THR A 6 4.33 -2.90 -26.53
N SER A 7 5.35 -2.07 -26.28
CA SER A 7 6.74 -2.50 -26.24
C SER A 7 7.58 -1.72 -25.21
N SER A 8 8.77 -2.25 -24.88
CA SER A 8 9.71 -1.58 -23.98
C SER A 8 10.21 -0.24 -24.54
N SER A 9 10.24 -0.06 -25.85
CA SER A 9 10.59 1.21 -26.51
C SER A 9 9.54 2.28 -26.36
N ASP A 10 8.28 1.89 -26.20
CA ASP A 10 7.16 2.83 -26.03
C ASP A 10 7.15 3.46 -24.64
N ILE A 11 7.82 2.83 -23.67
CA ILE A 11 7.97 3.36 -22.31
C ILE A 11 8.70 4.71 -22.31
N PHE A 12 9.69 4.88 -23.20
CA PHE A 12 10.44 6.13 -23.35
C PHE A 12 9.61 7.27 -23.96
N ASN A 13 8.57 6.91 -24.72
CA ASN A 13 7.69 7.89 -25.42
C ASN A 13 6.39 8.18 -24.65
N LEU A 14 6.24 7.64 -23.46
CA LEU A 14 4.98 7.68 -22.70
C LEU A 14 4.53 9.06 -22.30
N GLY A 15 5.36 10.09 -22.35
CA GLY A 15 4.98 11.43 -21.90
C GLY A 15 4.35 11.43 -20.48
N LEU A 16 4.71 10.45 -19.62
CA LEU A 16 4.16 10.33 -18.28
C LEU A 16 4.54 11.55 -17.47
N ASP A 17 3.54 12.33 -17.10
CA ASP A 17 3.73 13.53 -16.28
C ASP A 17 3.76 13.13 -14.80
N LEU A 18 4.96 12.97 -14.25
CA LEU A 18 5.16 12.57 -12.85
C LEU A 18 4.74 13.64 -11.84
N SER A 19 4.45 14.86 -12.29
CA SER A 19 3.86 15.93 -11.45
C SER A 19 2.36 15.73 -11.21
N LYS A 20 1.79 14.66 -11.72
CA LYS A 20 0.37 14.33 -11.60
C LYS A 20 0.15 12.96 -10.96
N LYS A 21 -1.10 12.74 -10.63
CA LYS A 21 -1.56 11.41 -10.19
C LYS A 21 -1.73 10.50 -11.40
N ASN A 22 -0.97 9.40 -11.42
CA ASN A 22 -1.00 8.43 -12.50
C ASN A 22 -1.38 7.05 -12.00
N LEU A 23 -2.01 6.26 -12.86
CA LEU A 23 -2.22 4.82 -12.69
C LEU A 23 -1.65 4.11 -13.91
N VAL A 24 -0.64 3.28 -13.68
CA VAL A 24 -0.01 2.45 -14.70
C VAL A 24 -0.46 1.01 -14.51
N ILE A 25 -1.04 0.45 -15.56
CA ILE A 25 -1.55 -0.93 -15.54
C ILE A 25 -0.64 -1.80 -16.41
N THR A 26 -0.07 -2.83 -15.82
CA THR A 26 0.79 -3.79 -16.49
C THR A 26 0.07 -5.13 -16.67
N LYS A 27 0.58 -5.97 -17.58
CA LYS A 27 0.02 -7.31 -17.83
C LYS A 27 0.16 -8.24 -16.62
N ASP A 28 1.28 -8.14 -15.90
CA ASP A 28 1.65 -8.99 -14.77
C ASP A 28 2.49 -8.23 -13.74
N SER A 29 2.68 -8.85 -12.56
CA SER A 29 3.43 -8.25 -11.45
C SER A 29 4.92 -8.06 -11.77
N GLN A 30 5.52 -8.93 -12.58
CA GLN A 30 6.90 -8.80 -12.99
C GLN A 30 7.12 -7.55 -13.84
N SER A 31 6.21 -7.31 -14.79
CA SER A 31 6.21 -6.09 -15.60
C SER A 31 6.01 -4.82 -14.74
N ALA A 32 5.21 -4.91 -13.67
CA ALA A 32 5.03 -3.80 -12.74
C ALA A 32 6.35 -3.45 -12.03
N VAL A 33 7.07 -4.45 -11.54
CA VAL A 33 8.37 -4.25 -10.89
C VAL A 33 9.41 -3.70 -11.89
N GLN A 34 9.47 -4.25 -13.10
CA GLN A 34 10.39 -3.77 -14.14
C GLN A 34 10.11 -2.30 -14.48
N PHE A 35 8.84 -1.94 -14.62
CA PHE A 35 8.45 -0.56 -14.91
C PHE A 35 8.77 0.40 -13.76
N ALA A 36 8.53 0.01 -12.51
CA ALA A 36 8.88 0.81 -11.35
C ALA A 36 10.39 1.06 -11.25
N ASN A 37 11.20 0.00 -11.46
CA ASN A 37 12.65 0.11 -11.49
C ASN A 37 13.14 1.00 -12.63
N PHE A 38 12.48 0.95 -13.78
CA PHE A 38 12.78 1.82 -14.91
C PHE A 38 12.48 3.29 -14.59
N LEU A 39 11.32 3.59 -13.98
CA LEU A 39 10.96 4.95 -13.58
C LEU A 39 11.92 5.50 -12.53
N ASN A 40 12.40 4.65 -11.61
CA ASN A 40 13.28 5.00 -10.50
C ASN A 40 12.89 6.32 -9.82
N HIS A 41 11.60 6.47 -9.52
CA HIS A 41 11.06 7.70 -8.95
C HIS A 41 10.49 7.46 -7.55
N PRO A 42 10.76 8.32 -6.55
CA PRO A 42 10.36 8.10 -5.16
C PRO A 42 8.83 8.00 -4.97
N ASN A 43 8.06 8.69 -5.82
CA ASN A 43 6.61 8.67 -5.76
C ASN A 43 5.99 7.59 -6.67
N ALA A 44 6.78 6.66 -7.20
CA ALA A 44 6.29 5.50 -7.93
C ALA A 44 6.10 4.32 -6.97
N LEU A 45 4.86 3.95 -6.70
CA LEU A 45 4.51 2.89 -5.77
C LEU A 45 3.92 1.69 -6.51
N ILE A 46 4.31 0.50 -6.11
CA ILE A 46 3.74 -0.75 -6.62
C ILE A 46 2.63 -1.19 -5.68
N LEU A 47 1.46 -1.51 -6.23
CA LEU A 47 0.43 -2.19 -5.47
C LEU A 47 0.75 -3.69 -5.43
N ASP A 48 1.04 -4.19 -4.24
CA ASP A 48 1.38 -5.60 -4.02
C ASP A 48 0.25 -6.52 -4.50
N ASN A 49 0.62 -7.63 -5.14
CA ASN A 49 -0.32 -8.68 -5.49
C ASN A 49 -0.86 -9.35 -4.22
N SER A 50 -2.15 -9.67 -4.22
CA SER A 50 -2.76 -10.39 -3.11
C SER A 50 -2.32 -11.85 -3.01
N GLU A 51 -1.78 -12.41 -4.11
CA GLU A 51 -1.44 -13.84 -4.27
C GLU A 51 -2.60 -14.81 -4.00
N LEU A 52 -3.79 -14.26 -3.74
CA LEU A 52 -5.00 -15.06 -3.51
C LEU A 52 -5.70 -15.35 -4.84
N LEU A 53 -5.98 -16.61 -5.08
CA LEU A 53 -6.85 -17.02 -6.15
C LEU A 53 -8.32 -16.95 -5.69
N PRO A 54 -9.27 -16.74 -6.63
CA PRO A 54 -10.68 -16.92 -6.33
C PRO A 54 -10.88 -18.34 -5.76
N TYR A 55 -11.53 -18.41 -4.60
CA TYR A 55 -11.77 -19.67 -3.84
C TYR A 55 -10.63 -20.15 -2.93
N ASP A 56 -9.56 -19.39 -2.77
CA ASP A 56 -8.58 -19.69 -1.73
C ASP A 56 -9.20 -19.56 -0.34
N PHE A 57 -9.00 -20.57 0.49
CA PHE A 57 -9.41 -20.54 1.91
C PHE A 57 -8.44 -19.78 2.79
N PHE A 58 -7.32 -19.33 2.24
CA PHE A 58 -6.30 -18.60 2.98
C PHE A 58 -6.57 -17.09 2.94
N SER A 59 -6.35 -16.44 4.05
CA SER A 59 -6.34 -14.98 4.09
C SER A 59 -4.98 -14.43 3.63
N MET A 60 -5.01 -13.25 3.05
CA MET A 60 -3.79 -12.53 2.69
C MET A 60 -2.87 -12.37 3.91
N ALA A 61 -1.57 -12.56 3.70
CA ALA A 61 -0.58 -12.33 4.75
C ALA A 61 -0.73 -10.91 5.35
N PRO A 62 -0.64 -10.75 6.68
CA PRO A 62 -0.85 -9.44 7.33
C PRO A 62 0.05 -8.35 6.75
N ILE A 63 1.31 -8.67 6.49
CA ILE A 63 2.26 -7.73 5.88
C ILE A 63 1.83 -7.25 4.50
N THR A 64 1.35 -8.16 3.65
CA THR A 64 0.87 -7.82 2.30
C THR A 64 -0.37 -6.94 2.38
N ARG A 65 -1.30 -7.27 3.30
CA ARG A 65 -2.50 -6.46 3.55
C ARG A 65 -2.14 -5.05 3.99
N ALA A 66 -1.26 -4.93 4.98
CA ALA A 66 -0.84 -3.64 5.50
C ALA A 66 -0.13 -2.79 4.44
N ARG A 67 0.78 -3.38 3.63
CA ARG A 67 1.42 -2.69 2.50
C ARG A 67 0.41 -2.21 1.47
N ARG A 68 -0.55 -3.04 1.09
CA ARG A 68 -1.61 -2.65 0.14
C ARG A 68 -2.41 -1.46 0.64
N ILE A 69 -2.80 -1.47 1.92
CA ILE A 69 -3.56 -0.37 2.53
C ILE A 69 -2.70 0.90 2.55
N SER A 70 -1.44 0.81 2.97
CA SER A 70 -0.51 1.94 2.97
C SER A 70 -0.33 2.55 1.57
N THR A 71 -0.09 1.71 0.56
CA THR A 71 0.05 2.14 -0.85
C THR A 71 -1.21 2.83 -1.37
N LEU A 72 -2.39 2.25 -1.11
CA LEU A 72 -3.67 2.83 -1.53
C LEU A 72 -3.96 4.13 -0.78
N SER A 73 -3.64 4.20 0.52
CA SER A 73 -3.78 5.41 1.32
C SER A 73 -2.91 6.55 0.76
N ALA A 74 -1.64 6.27 0.47
CA ALA A 74 -0.75 7.23 -0.16
C ALA A 74 -1.29 7.69 -1.52
N TYR A 75 -1.75 6.75 -2.37
CA TYR A 75 -2.32 7.09 -3.66
C TYR A 75 -3.57 7.96 -3.56
N LEU A 76 -4.43 7.75 -2.55
CA LEU A 76 -5.61 8.61 -2.36
C LEU A 76 -5.24 10.01 -1.88
N LYS A 77 -4.24 10.12 -1.02
CA LYS A 77 -3.85 11.35 -0.33
C LYS A 77 -2.96 12.25 -1.17
N GLU A 78 -1.96 11.68 -1.84
CA GLU A 78 -0.96 12.44 -2.57
C GLU A 78 -1.47 12.87 -3.95
N ARG A 79 -1.00 14.04 -4.42
CA ARG A 79 -1.35 14.57 -5.73
C ARG A 79 -0.36 14.17 -6.81
N GLU A 80 0.90 14.04 -6.46
CA GLU A 80 2.01 13.72 -7.34
C GLU A 80 2.49 12.31 -7.04
N ILE A 81 1.77 11.31 -7.56
CA ILE A 81 2.03 9.91 -7.28
C ILE A 81 1.69 9.04 -8.49
N THR A 82 2.52 8.05 -8.75
CA THR A 82 2.28 7.04 -9.78
C THR A 82 2.06 5.68 -9.12
N LEU A 83 0.84 5.17 -9.21
CA LEU A 83 0.53 3.81 -8.79
C LEU A 83 0.73 2.86 -9.94
N ILE A 84 1.54 1.83 -9.73
CA ILE A 84 1.84 0.79 -10.71
C ILE A 84 1.23 -0.52 -10.22
N SER A 85 0.45 -1.17 -11.07
CA SER A 85 -0.23 -2.41 -10.70
C SER A 85 -0.42 -3.33 -11.88
N SER A 86 -0.44 -4.64 -11.64
CA SER A 86 -0.90 -5.58 -12.65
C SER A 86 -2.43 -5.57 -12.75
N ILE A 87 -2.95 -5.97 -13.92
CA ILE A 87 -4.40 -6.09 -14.11
C ILE A 87 -5.04 -7.05 -13.10
N ALA A 88 -4.38 -8.17 -12.81
CA ALA A 88 -4.87 -9.15 -11.84
C ALA A 88 -4.96 -8.55 -10.42
N THR A 89 -3.97 -7.75 -10.03
CA THR A 89 -3.96 -7.07 -8.74
C THR A 89 -5.07 -6.03 -8.61
N LEU A 90 -5.35 -5.28 -9.67
CA LEU A 90 -6.44 -4.30 -9.69
C LEU A 90 -7.83 -4.94 -9.62
N LEU A 91 -7.98 -6.14 -10.13
CA LEU A 91 -9.23 -6.91 -10.06
C LEU A 91 -9.41 -7.59 -8.70
N SER A 92 -8.38 -7.64 -7.85
CA SER A 92 -8.49 -8.17 -6.50
C SER A 92 -9.31 -7.24 -5.61
N PRO A 93 -10.06 -7.78 -4.65
CA PRO A 93 -10.80 -6.98 -3.68
C PRO A 93 -9.88 -6.00 -2.96
N VAL A 94 -10.33 -4.75 -2.85
CA VAL A 94 -9.69 -3.70 -2.06
C VAL A 94 -10.68 -3.18 -1.01
N PRO A 95 -10.19 -2.75 0.16
CA PRO A 95 -11.07 -2.14 1.15
C PRO A 95 -11.71 -0.86 0.60
N LYS A 96 -12.90 -0.53 1.11
CA LYS A 96 -13.55 0.75 0.75
C LYS A 96 -12.66 1.92 1.20
N PRO A 97 -12.66 3.04 0.47
CA PRO A 97 -11.83 4.22 0.81
C PRO A 97 -12.01 4.72 2.25
N ILE A 98 -13.20 4.58 2.82
CA ILE A 98 -13.47 4.96 4.22
C ILE A 98 -12.69 4.12 5.25
N HIS A 99 -12.23 2.93 4.85
CA HIS A 99 -11.41 2.05 5.68
C HIS A 99 -9.90 2.18 5.37
N ILE A 100 -9.53 3.02 4.40
CA ILE A 100 -8.15 3.33 4.06
C ILE A 100 -7.81 4.63 4.77
N SER A 101 -7.66 4.56 6.09
CA SER A 101 -7.20 5.71 6.87
C SER A 101 -5.69 5.61 7.08
N PRO A 102 -4.93 6.69 6.83
CA PRO A 102 -3.55 6.74 7.32
C PRO A 102 -3.61 6.73 8.85
N LEU A 103 -2.67 6.04 9.49
CA LEU A 103 -2.46 6.17 10.92
C LEU A 103 -2.35 7.67 11.25
N ASN A 104 -3.18 8.12 12.17
CA ASN A 104 -3.15 9.52 12.58
C ASN A 104 -1.72 9.88 13.04
N ASN A 105 -1.28 11.08 12.71
CA ASN A 105 -0.02 11.60 13.21
C ASN A 105 -0.15 11.80 14.72
N LEU A 106 0.40 10.89 15.49
CA LEU A 106 0.52 11.02 16.93
C LEU A 106 1.77 11.81 17.24
N SER A 107 1.60 12.94 17.92
CA SER A 107 2.69 13.78 18.39
C SER A 107 2.90 13.61 19.88
N VAL A 108 4.12 13.83 20.33
CA VAL A 108 4.41 13.81 21.76
C VAL A 108 3.59 14.88 22.49
N GLY A 109 2.81 14.46 23.48
CA GLY A 109 1.92 15.33 24.24
C GLY A 109 0.46 15.30 23.79
N ASP A 110 0.15 14.62 22.69
CA ASP A 110 -1.23 14.44 22.27
C ASP A 110 -2.00 13.52 23.24
N PRO A 111 -3.30 13.76 23.45
CA PRO A 111 -4.12 12.84 24.21
C PRO A 111 -4.17 11.49 23.48
N PHE A 112 -3.79 10.44 24.19
CA PHE A 112 -3.72 9.09 23.65
C PHE A 112 -4.93 8.27 24.14
N ASP A 113 -5.78 7.88 23.19
CA ASP A 113 -6.83 6.90 23.41
C ASP A 113 -6.45 5.56 22.76
N PRO A 114 -6.04 4.56 23.56
CA PRO A 114 -5.60 3.27 23.04
C PRO A 114 -6.65 2.55 22.19
N GLU A 115 -7.93 2.61 22.54
CA GLU A 115 -8.99 1.91 21.81
C GLU A 115 -9.17 2.47 20.41
N SER A 116 -9.19 3.80 20.30
CA SER A 116 -9.28 4.47 19.00
C SER A 116 -8.11 4.10 18.08
N VAL A 117 -6.87 4.15 18.61
CA VAL A 117 -5.68 3.81 17.86
C VAL A 117 -5.67 2.33 17.47
N ILE A 118 -6.04 1.42 18.37
CA ILE A 118 -6.13 -0.02 18.07
C ILE A 118 -7.12 -0.28 16.93
N ASN A 119 -8.28 0.32 16.98
CA ASN A 119 -9.29 0.16 15.93
C ASN A 119 -8.76 0.65 14.58
N GLU A 120 -8.07 1.78 14.58
CA GLU A 120 -7.47 2.33 13.36
C GLU A 120 -6.38 1.41 12.78
N ILE A 121 -5.45 0.91 13.60
CA ILE A 121 -4.37 0.03 13.12
C ILE A 121 -4.89 -1.32 12.65
N ILE A 122 -5.95 -1.88 13.28
CA ILE A 122 -6.62 -3.09 12.81
C ILE A 122 -7.25 -2.87 11.44
N LEU A 123 -7.93 -1.75 11.23
CA LEU A 123 -8.51 -1.39 9.93
C LEU A 123 -7.42 -1.21 8.87
N ASN A 124 -6.25 -0.75 9.26
CA ASN A 124 -5.04 -0.65 8.40
C ASN A 124 -4.31 -1.99 8.22
N GLY A 125 -4.89 -3.10 8.68
CA GLY A 125 -4.40 -4.45 8.41
C GLY A 125 -3.29 -4.93 9.34
N TYR A 126 -3.04 -4.22 10.44
CA TYR A 126 -2.06 -4.64 11.44
C TYR A 126 -2.57 -5.82 12.26
N THR A 127 -1.65 -6.68 12.66
CA THR A 127 -1.92 -7.86 13.47
C THR A 127 -1.29 -7.70 14.85
N ARG A 128 -2.07 -8.07 15.89
CA ARG A 128 -1.56 -8.06 17.25
C ARG A 128 -0.65 -9.26 17.50
N GLU A 129 0.51 -8.97 18.08
CA GLU A 129 1.49 -9.99 18.50
C GLU A 129 2.00 -9.66 19.91
N ASP A 130 2.59 -10.64 20.58
CA ASP A 130 3.20 -10.42 21.89
C ASP A 130 4.46 -9.56 21.77
N PHE A 131 5.21 -9.73 20.68
CA PHE A 131 6.40 -8.97 20.33
C PHE A 131 6.34 -8.48 18.90
N VAL A 132 6.66 -7.21 18.70
CA VAL A 132 6.68 -6.60 17.40
C VAL A 132 7.97 -6.94 16.67
N SER A 133 7.90 -7.83 15.68
CA SER A 133 9.07 -8.36 14.95
C SER A 133 9.06 -8.05 13.44
N LEU A 134 7.90 -7.79 12.87
CA LEU A 134 7.73 -7.55 11.44
C LEU A 134 6.89 -6.31 11.19
N PRO A 135 7.07 -5.62 10.04
CA PRO A 135 6.18 -4.56 9.61
C PRO A 135 4.72 -5.04 9.55
N GLY A 136 3.80 -4.25 10.06
CA GLY A 136 2.39 -4.63 10.17
C GLY A 136 2.03 -5.34 11.49
N HIS A 137 2.97 -5.49 12.42
CA HIS A 137 2.69 -5.96 13.77
C HIS A 137 2.51 -4.80 14.74
N TYR A 138 1.67 -5.03 15.76
CA TYR A 138 1.60 -4.17 16.93
C TYR A 138 1.49 -5.03 18.20
N ALA A 139 1.96 -4.49 19.30
CA ALA A 139 1.85 -5.08 20.63
C ALA A 139 1.33 -4.05 21.63
N LEU A 140 0.50 -4.50 22.57
CA LEU A 140 0.02 -3.68 23.69
C LEU A 140 0.44 -4.34 24.99
N ARG A 141 1.26 -3.65 25.77
CA ARG A 141 1.78 -4.12 27.05
C ARG A 141 1.52 -3.07 28.14
N GLY A 142 0.45 -3.28 28.89
CA GLY A 142 0.00 -2.26 29.86
C GLY A 142 -0.39 -0.96 29.16
N SER A 143 0.31 0.12 29.47
CA SER A 143 0.11 1.45 28.85
C SER A 143 1.05 1.75 27.69
N VAL A 144 1.84 0.77 27.24
CA VAL A 144 2.80 0.93 26.13
C VAL A 144 2.28 0.19 24.91
N MET A 145 2.24 0.88 23.78
CA MET A 145 1.93 0.30 22.47
C MET A 145 3.15 0.40 21.58
N ASP A 146 3.58 -0.75 21.07
CA ASP A 146 4.62 -0.85 20.07
C ASP A 146 3.97 -1.10 18.70
N ILE A 147 4.40 -0.37 17.67
CA ILE A 147 3.88 -0.53 16.30
C ILE A 147 5.07 -0.57 15.34
N PHE A 148 5.12 -1.58 14.47
CA PHE A 148 6.08 -1.63 13.39
C PHE A 148 5.41 -1.17 12.09
N LEU A 149 5.72 0.04 11.67
CA LEU A 149 5.12 0.65 10.48
C LEU A 149 5.48 -0.13 9.21
N THR A 150 4.54 -0.18 8.26
CA THR A 150 4.72 -0.85 6.96
C THR A 150 5.36 0.04 5.91
N SER A 151 5.25 1.34 6.07
CA SER A 151 5.98 2.34 5.27
C SER A 151 7.26 2.66 6.01
N GLY A 152 8.39 2.33 5.42
CA GLY A 152 9.67 2.86 5.89
C GLY A 152 9.65 4.38 5.81
N THR A 153 10.23 4.98 6.81
CA THR A 153 10.65 6.39 6.82
C THR A 153 11.55 6.68 5.64
#